data_e834006347513b2b99112ce654c5f7b6
#
_entry.id   e834006347513b2b99112ce654c5f7b6
#
_cell.length_a   1.000
_cell.length_b   1.000
_cell.length_c   1.000
_cell.angle_alpha   90.00
_cell.angle_beta   90.00
_cell.angle_gamma   90.00
#
_symmetry.space_group_name_H-M   'P 1'
#
loop_
_entity.id
_entity.type
_entity.pdbx_description
1 polymer ?
#
loop_
_entity_poly.entity_id
_entity_poly.type
_entity_poly.pdbx_seq_one_letter_code
_entity_poly.pdbx_strand_id
1 'polypeptide(L)'
;MPQLNADEENGLVCGRFPHMQVCACDIQCSIALSEINLFEVYPGILMGPYQAAFKTKQLLELGVTHIVNATCREYTKREKHFKYLDIQIYDTHAEDAKKHFRITNRFIDEARKNQNKVLVQSVQGKSRAATFILAYLIGKEKLKLKEGLALLR
;
A
#
# COMPACT_ATOMS: atom_id res chain seq x y z
N MET A 1 8.83 -32.48 10.90
CA MET A 1 9.10 -31.03 10.80
C MET A 1 10.61 -30.85 10.73
N PRO A 2 11.16 -30.26 9.68
CA PRO A 2 12.57 -29.91 9.71
C PRO A 2 12.80 -28.85 10.79
N GLN A 3 13.76 -29.10 11.66
CA GLN A 3 14.23 -28.09 12.61
C GLN A 3 14.89 -26.97 11.79
N LEU A 4 14.34 -25.77 11.89
CA LEU A 4 14.96 -24.56 11.35
C LEU A 4 16.28 -24.32 12.10
N ASN A 5 17.37 -24.19 11.35
CA ASN A 5 18.68 -23.91 11.92
C ASN A 5 18.76 -22.48 12.45
N ALA A 6 19.57 -22.25 13.49
CA ALA A 6 19.73 -20.96 14.15
C ALA A 6 20.17 -19.80 13.23
N ASP A 7 20.62 -20.09 12.03
CA ASP A 7 21.02 -19.10 11.02
C ASP A 7 19.85 -18.47 10.28
N GLU A 8 18.63 -19.03 10.41
CA GLU A 8 17.41 -18.49 9.82
C GLU A 8 16.75 -17.40 10.68
N GLU A 9 17.20 -17.20 11.92
CA GLU A 9 16.72 -16.12 12.79
C GLU A 9 17.29 -14.73 12.42
N ASN A 10 18.25 -14.67 11.51
CA ASN A 10 18.90 -13.42 11.10
C ASN A 10 18.20 -12.67 9.95
N GLY A 11 16.93 -12.86 9.74
CA GLY A 11 16.12 -12.10 8.78
C GLY A 11 16.77 -11.90 7.40
N LEU A 12 16.11 -12.30 6.36
CA LEU A 12 16.55 -12.05 4.98
C LEU A 12 16.52 -10.55 4.68
N VAL A 13 17.63 -10.02 4.16
CA VAL A 13 17.68 -8.63 3.67
C VAL A 13 16.87 -8.54 2.38
N CYS A 14 15.86 -7.68 2.38
CA CYS A 14 15.04 -7.46 1.18
C CYS A 14 15.88 -6.78 0.09
N GLY A 15 16.01 -7.42 -1.08
CA GLY A 15 16.71 -6.85 -2.22
C GLY A 15 16.12 -5.52 -2.71
N ARG A 16 14.81 -5.30 -2.49
CA ARG A 16 14.11 -4.05 -2.80
C ARG A 16 14.39 -2.95 -1.77
N PHE A 17 14.60 -3.36 -0.52
CA PHE A 17 14.92 -2.49 0.61
C PHE A 17 16.10 -3.09 1.38
N PRO A 18 17.35 -2.94 0.88
CA PRO A 18 18.53 -3.63 1.44
C PRO A 18 18.88 -3.20 2.87
N HIS A 19 18.31 -2.12 3.37
CA HIS A 19 18.46 -1.63 4.74
C HIS A 19 17.40 -2.19 5.71
N MET A 20 16.46 -2.98 5.22
CA MET A 20 15.39 -3.58 6.03
C MET A 20 15.59 -5.08 6.15
N GLN A 21 15.51 -5.57 7.38
CA GLN A 21 15.40 -7.00 7.65
C GLN A 21 13.95 -7.45 7.45
N VAL A 22 13.74 -8.51 6.69
CA VAL A 22 12.43 -9.15 6.48
C VAL A 22 12.37 -10.40 7.34
N CYS A 23 11.38 -10.51 8.19
CA CYS A 23 11.19 -11.74 8.98
C CYS A 23 10.49 -12.84 8.16
N ALA A 24 10.51 -14.06 8.64
CA ALA A 24 9.84 -15.19 7.97
C ALA A 24 8.32 -14.99 7.80
N CYS A 25 7.70 -14.20 8.69
CA CYS A 25 6.29 -13.83 8.57
C CYS A 25 6.01 -12.95 7.34
N ASP A 26 6.99 -12.17 6.88
CA ASP A 26 6.83 -11.30 5.70
C ASP A 26 6.72 -12.11 4.41
N ILE A 27 7.40 -13.27 4.34
CA ILE A 27 7.29 -14.18 3.20
C ILE A 27 5.88 -14.76 3.11
N GLN A 28 5.31 -15.17 4.23
CA GLN A 28 3.96 -15.72 4.29
C GLN A 28 2.91 -14.63 4.00
N CYS A 29 3.12 -13.41 4.47
CA CYS A 29 2.32 -12.24 4.13
C CYS A 29 2.38 -11.94 2.62
N SER A 30 3.56 -12.04 1.99
CA SER A 30 3.73 -11.80 0.56
C SER A 30 2.95 -12.80 -0.30
N ILE A 31 2.89 -14.07 0.12
CA ILE A 31 2.09 -15.11 -0.56
C ILE A 31 0.59 -14.79 -0.43
N ALA A 32 0.13 -14.49 0.77
CA ALA A 32 -1.28 -14.12 1.00
C ALA A 32 -1.69 -12.86 0.23
N LEU A 33 -0.79 -11.90 0.09
CA LEU A 33 -0.99 -10.68 -0.70
C LEU A 33 -1.16 -10.98 -2.19
N SER A 34 -0.38 -11.92 -2.74
CA SER A 34 -0.45 -12.27 -4.17
C SER A 34 -1.80 -12.86 -4.58
N GLU A 35 -2.46 -13.60 -3.70
CA GLU A 35 -3.78 -14.20 -3.96
C GLU A 35 -4.90 -13.16 -4.17
N ILE A 36 -4.75 -11.98 -3.59
CA ILE A 36 -5.73 -10.89 -3.70
C ILE A 36 -5.22 -9.72 -4.56
N ASN A 37 -4.13 -9.91 -5.29
CA ASN A 37 -3.45 -8.87 -6.08
C ASN A 37 -3.10 -7.60 -5.26
N LEU A 38 -2.70 -7.81 -4.02
CA LEU A 38 -2.32 -6.75 -3.10
C LEU A 38 -0.79 -6.78 -2.92
N PHE A 39 -0.15 -5.62 -2.99
CA PHE A 39 1.30 -5.52 -2.92
C PHE A 39 1.72 -4.45 -1.92
N GLU A 40 2.60 -4.77 -0.99
CA GLU A 40 3.29 -3.77 -0.20
C GLU A 40 4.44 -3.20 -1.03
N VAL A 41 4.22 -2.03 -1.60
CA VAL A 41 5.15 -1.39 -2.54
C VAL A 41 6.22 -0.55 -1.86
N TYR A 42 5.94 -0.12 -0.64
CA TYR A 42 6.85 0.61 0.24
C TYR A 42 6.45 0.31 1.70
N PRO A 43 7.36 0.38 2.68
CA PRO A 43 7.01 0.09 4.08
C PRO A 43 5.78 0.84 4.56
N GLY A 44 4.73 0.10 4.91
CA GLY A 44 3.45 0.63 5.36
C GLY A 44 2.50 1.11 4.25
N ILE A 45 2.86 0.95 2.96
CA ILE A 45 2.02 1.36 1.83
C ILE A 45 1.71 0.16 0.95
N LEU A 46 0.44 -0.24 0.92
CA LEU A 46 -0.07 -1.29 0.06
C LEU A 46 -0.78 -0.69 -1.15
N MET A 47 -0.65 -1.34 -2.28
CA MET A 47 -1.34 -1.00 -3.52
C MET A 47 -2.19 -2.18 -3.98
N GLY A 48 -3.43 -1.94 -4.36
CA GLY A 48 -4.33 -3.01 -4.80
C GLY A 48 -5.54 -2.53 -5.59
N PRO A 49 -6.30 -3.50 -6.14
CA PRO A 49 -7.54 -3.21 -6.85
C PRO A 49 -8.68 -2.89 -5.89
N TYR A 50 -9.78 -2.41 -6.44
CA TYR A 50 -11.00 -2.07 -5.67
C TYR A 50 -11.48 -3.22 -4.78
N GLN A 51 -11.39 -4.45 -5.26
CA GLN A 51 -11.83 -5.64 -4.52
C GLN A 51 -10.99 -5.91 -3.26
N ALA A 52 -9.76 -5.43 -3.21
CA ALA A 52 -8.90 -5.60 -2.03
C ALA A 52 -9.47 -4.93 -0.78
N ALA A 53 -10.20 -3.82 -0.93
CA ALA A 53 -10.82 -3.10 0.18
C ALA A 53 -11.90 -3.91 0.93
N PHE A 54 -12.43 -4.96 0.33
CA PHE A 54 -13.45 -5.84 0.94
C PHE A 54 -12.86 -7.05 1.67
N LYS A 55 -11.56 -7.22 1.63
CA LYS A 55 -10.84 -8.31 2.34
C LYS A 55 -10.51 -7.91 3.78
N THR A 56 -11.55 -7.54 4.53
CA THR A 56 -11.44 -6.96 5.88
C THR A 56 -10.53 -7.73 6.81
N LYS A 57 -10.72 -9.05 6.91
CA LYS A 57 -9.90 -9.91 7.79
C LYS A 57 -8.41 -9.82 7.43
N GLN A 58 -8.10 -10.00 6.15
CA GLN A 58 -6.71 -9.97 5.66
C GLN A 58 -6.07 -8.60 5.84
N LEU A 59 -6.82 -7.52 5.59
CA LEU A 59 -6.31 -6.16 5.80
C LEU A 59 -6.00 -5.88 7.27
N LEU A 60 -6.85 -6.35 8.19
CA LEU A 60 -6.62 -6.22 9.64
C LEU A 60 -5.40 -7.01 10.09
N GLU A 61 -5.26 -8.25 9.62
CA GLU A 61 -4.09 -9.10 9.91
C GLU A 61 -2.78 -8.48 9.41
N LEU A 62 -2.82 -7.73 8.32
CA LEU A 62 -1.68 -6.98 7.77
C LEU A 62 -1.38 -5.68 8.53
N GLY A 63 -2.25 -5.25 9.43
CA GLY A 63 -2.11 -3.99 10.16
C GLY A 63 -2.59 -2.75 9.38
N VAL A 64 -3.44 -2.94 8.37
CA VAL A 64 -4.07 -1.83 7.64
C VAL A 64 -5.11 -1.15 8.53
N THR A 65 -5.05 0.17 8.59
CA THR A 65 -6.00 1.01 9.32
C THR A 65 -6.60 2.11 8.46
N HIS A 66 -5.99 2.40 7.33
CA HIS A 66 -6.36 3.49 6.44
C HIS A 66 -6.53 2.96 5.02
N ILE A 67 -7.56 3.43 4.32
CA ILE A 67 -7.85 3.07 2.93
C ILE A 67 -8.06 4.34 2.11
N VAL A 68 -7.25 4.53 1.08
CA VAL A 68 -7.45 5.56 0.05
C VAL A 68 -8.20 4.94 -1.12
N ASN A 69 -9.39 5.43 -1.37
CA ASN A 69 -10.23 5.01 -2.50
C ASN A 69 -10.07 6.01 -3.65
N ALA A 70 -9.16 5.72 -4.58
CA ALA A 70 -8.93 6.53 -5.77
C ALA A 70 -9.79 6.07 -6.96
N THR A 71 -11.10 5.95 -6.73
CA THR A 71 -12.10 5.59 -7.74
C THR A 71 -13.30 6.53 -7.67
N CYS A 72 -14.16 6.46 -8.67
CA CYS A 72 -15.47 7.10 -8.59
C CYS A 72 -16.55 6.14 -8.07
N ARG A 73 -16.15 5.04 -7.45
CA ARG A 73 -17.06 4.06 -6.86
C ARG A 73 -17.15 4.27 -5.36
N GLU A 74 -18.37 4.27 -4.87
CA GLU A 74 -18.63 4.23 -3.43
C GLU A 74 -18.60 2.79 -2.93
N TYR A 75 -18.12 2.61 -1.70
CA TYR A 75 -18.24 1.32 -1.05
C TYR A 75 -19.68 1.08 -0.61
N THR A 76 -20.21 -0.09 -0.92
CA THR A 76 -21.54 -0.54 -0.46
C THR A 76 -21.57 -0.74 1.06
N LYS A 77 -20.43 -1.05 1.64
CA LYS A 77 -20.24 -1.22 3.08
C LYS A 77 -18.89 -0.69 3.51
N ARG A 78 -18.86 0.05 4.61
CA ARG A 78 -17.62 0.53 5.24
C ARG A 78 -17.45 -0.15 6.59
N GLU A 79 -16.26 -0.67 6.82
CA GLU A 79 -15.93 -1.30 8.10
C GLU A 79 -15.46 -0.24 9.10
N LYS A 80 -15.92 -0.35 10.35
CA LYS A 80 -15.59 0.60 11.42
C LYS A 80 -14.10 0.61 11.79
N HIS A 81 -13.38 -0.44 11.43
CA HIS A 81 -11.96 -0.61 11.72
C HIS A 81 -11.04 0.25 10.85
N PHE A 82 -11.55 0.75 9.72
CA PHE A 82 -10.76 1.52 8.77
C PHE A 82 -11.19 2.98 8.72
N LYS A 83 -10.22 3.86 8.58
CA LYS A 83 -10.43 5.23 8.12
C LYS A 83 -10.39 5.25 6.60
N TYR A 84 -11.29 5.98 5.97
CA TYR A 84 -11.42 6.07 4.52
C TYR A 84 -11.15 7.48 4.02
N LEU A 85 -10.43 7.60 2.92
CA LEU A 85 -10.30 8.81 2.14
C LEU A 85 -10.75 8.52 0.71
N ASP A 86 -11.85 9.11 0.30
CA ASP A 86 -12.36 9.00 -1.06
C ASP A 86 -11.84 10.13 -1.94
N ILE A 87 -11.23 9.77 -3.04
CA ILE A 87 -10.79 10.68 -4.09
C ILE A 87 -11.64 10.41 -5.33
N GLN A 88 -12.55 11.34 -5.61
CA GLN A 88 -13.40 11.28 -6.82
C GLN A 88 -12.55 11.66 -8.03
N ILE A 89 -11.93 10.68 -8.66
CA ILE A 89 -11.04 10.88 -9.81
C ILE A 89 -11.24 9.79 -10.86
N TYR A 90 -11.42 10.22 -12.11
CA TYR A 90 -11.48 9.32 -13.26
C TYR A 90 -10.07 8.99 -13.77
N ASP A 91 -9.93 7.85 -14.41
CA ASP A 91 -8.65 7.42 -15.01
C ASP A 91 -8.52 7.99 -16.44
N THR A 92 -8.38 9.30 -16.52
CA THR A 92 -8.24 10.04 -17.78
C THR A 92 -7.15 11.09 -17.68
N HIS A 93 -6.59 11.51 -18.82
CA HIS A 93 -5.60 12.58 -18.88
C HIS A 93 -6.18 13.96 -18.55
N ALA A 94 -7.51 14.12 -18.61
CA ALA A 94 -8.19 15.38 -18.27
C ALA A 94 -8.25 15.64 -16.76
N GLU A 95 -8.02 14.62 -15.93
CA GLU A 95 -8.08 14.73 -14.48
C GLU A 95 -6.82 15.37 -13.90
N ASP A 96 -7.00 16.35 -13.06
CA ASP A 96 -5.93 16.95 -12.28
C ASP A 96 -5.76 16.25 -10.93
N ALA A 97 -4.90 15.24 -10.91
CA ALA A 97 -4.59 14.50 -9.69
C ALA A 97 -3.85 15.35 -8.64
N LYS A 98 -3.12 16.39 -9.06
CA LYS A 98 -2.27 17.22 -8.16
C LYS A 98 -3.07 17.89 -7.06
N LYS A 99 -4.31 18.31 -7.34
CA LYS A 99 -5.21 18.92 -6.36
C LYS A 99 -5.48 18.04 -5.14
N HIS A 100 -5.31 16.73 -5.28
CA HIS A 100 -5.53 15.75 -4.22
C HIS A 100 -4.26 15.31 -3.49
N PHE A 101 -3.07 15.63 -4.00
CA PHE A 101 -1.81 15.13 -3.43
C PHE A 101 -1.61 15.53 -1.97
N ARG A 102 -1.95 16.76 -1.62
CA ARG A 102 -1.76 17.26 -0.25
C ARG A 102 -2.58 16.47 0.76
N ILE A 103 -3.86 16.23 0.49
CA ILE A 103 -4.74 15.49 1.41
C ILE A 103 -4.35 14.01 1.47
N THR A 104 -4.02 13.43 0.33
CA THR A 104 -3.61 12.02 0.25
C THR A 104 -2.30 11.78 0.97
N ASN A 105 -1.29 12.64 0.76
CA ASN A 105 -0.01 12.53 1.45
C ASN A 105 -0.16 12.65 2.96
N ARG A 106 -0.99 13.57 3.44
CA ARG A 106 -1.27 13.72 4.86
C ARG A 106 -1.95 12.49 5.45
N PHE A 107 -2.87 11.89 4.72
CA PHE A 107 -3.58 10.69 5.15
C PHE A 107 -2.66 9.46 5.22
N ILE A 108 -1.77 9.30 4.24
CA ILE A 108 -0.73 8.25 4.25
C ILE A 108 0.24 8.46 5.43
N ASP A 109 0.69 9.70 5.66
CA ASP A 109 1.54 10.06 6.80
C ASP A 109 0.90 9.69 8.13
N GLU A 110 -0.39 9.97 8.31
CA GLU A 110 -1.11 9.65 9.54
C GLU A 110 -1.08 8.16 9.85
N ALA A 111 -1.32 7.31 8.85
CA ALA A 111 -1.25 5.87 9.02
C ALA A 111 0.16 5.42 9.43
N ARG A 112 1.16 5.86 8.68
CA ARG A 112 2.55 5.42 8.86
C ARG A 112 3.20 5.90 10.17
N LYS A 113 2.88 7.11 10.63
CA LYS A 113 3.36 7.63 11.92
C LYS A 113 2.98 6.77 13.11
N ASN A 114 1.83 6.12 13.04
CA ASN A 114 1.36 5.21 14.09
C ASN A 114 1.79 3.76 13.85
N GLN A 115 2.77 3.53 12.98
CA GLN A 115 3.26 2.20 12.58
C GLN A 115 2.17 1.29 12.00
N ASN A 116 1.10 1.89 11.50
CA ASN A 116 0.04 1.20 10.79
C ASN A 116 0.31 1.20 9.28
N LYS A 117 -0.56 0.53 8.54
CA LYS A 117 -0.46 0.47 7.08
C LYS A 117 -1.66 1.13 6.41
N VAL A 118 -1.43 1.62 5.20
CA VAL A 118 -2.45 2.20 4.33
C VAL A 118 -2.58 1.40 3.06
N LEU A 119 -3.81 1.09 2.67
CA LEU A 119 -4.13 0.59 1.35
C LEU A 119 -4.48 1.76 0.44
N VAL A 120 -3.76 1.92 -0.66
CA VAL A 120 -4.12 2.83 -1.75
C VAL A 120 -4.66 2.00 -2.90
N GLN A 121 -5.91 2.17 -3.23
CA GLN A 121 -6.59 1.36 -4.23
C GLN A 121 -7.22 2.19 -5.34
N SER A 122 -7.30 1.60 -6.52
CA SER A 122 -8.04 2.08 -7.66
C SER A 122 -8.76 0.90 -8.32
N VAL A 123 -9.51 1.10 -9.39
CA VAL A 123 -10.32 0.02 -9.98
C VAL A 123 -9.48 -1.23 -10.25
N GLN A 124 -8.35 -1.10 -10.91
CA GLN A 124 -7.42 -2.20 -11.21
C GLN A 124 -6.17 -2.21 -10.30
N GLY A 125 -6.04 -1.25 -9.39
CA GLY A 125 -4.87 -1.13 -8.52
C GLY A 125 -3.59 -0.76 -9.27
N LYS A 126 -3.68 -0.04 -10.37
CA LYS A 126 -2.55 0.33 -11.23
C LYS A 126 -2.35 1.84 -11.33
N SER A 127 -2.99 2.51 -12.27
CA SER A 127 -2.71 3.89 -12.66
C SER A 127 -2.94 4.92 -11.54
N ARG A 128 -4.18 5.09 -11.09
CA ARG A 128 -4.55 6.11 -10.08
C ARG A 128 -3.92 5.82 -8.72
N ALA A 129 -3.93 4.57 -8.26
CA ALA A 129 -3.25 4.18 -7.03
C ALA A 129 -1.75 4.48 -7.11
N ALA A 130 -1.09 4.11 -8.21
CA ALA A 130 0.33 4.40 -8.45
C ALA A 130 0.62 5.90 -8.44
N THR A 131 -0.24 6.72 -9.04
CA THR A 131 -0.08 8.19 -9.08
C THR A 131 -0.01 8.78 -7.67
N PHE A 132 -0.92 8.41 -6.77
CA PHE A 132 -0.95 8.91 -5.40
C PHE A 132 0.21 8.38 -4.55
N ILE A 133 0.60 7.13 -4.74
CA ILE A 133 1.76 6.55 -4.06
C ILE A 133 3.04 7.24 -4.51
N LEU A 134 3.24 7.45 -5.82
CA LEU A 134 4.39 8.18 -6.35
C LEU A 134 4.46 9.61 -5.82
N ALA A 135 3.33 10.32 -5.78
CA ALA A 135 3.29 11.67 -5.22
C ALA A 135 3.74 11.69 -3.76
N TYR A 136 3.38 10.68 -2.97
CA TYR A 136 3.83 10.53 -1.60
C TYR A 136 5.34 10.23 -1.53
N LEU A 137 5.81 9.24 -2.27
CA LEU A 137 7.22 8.83 -2.26
C LEU A 137 8.16 9.97 -2.68
N ILE A 138 7.77 10.74 -3.68
CA ILE A 138 8.55 11.90 -4.14
C ILE A 138 8.46 13.06 -3.14
N GLY A 139 7.26 13.38 -2.68
CA GLY A 139 7.01 14.53 -1.83
C GLY A 139 7.50 14.36 -0.39
N LYS A 140 7.32 13.20 0.19
CA LYS A 140 7.63 12.90 1.59
C LYS A 140 8.91 12.11 1.78
N GLU A 141 9.09 11.04 1.03
CA GLU A 141 10.26 10.15 1.17
C GLU A 141 11.46 10.63 0.33
N LYS A 142 11.27 11.69 -0.46
CA LYS A 142 12.33 12.32 -1.29
C LYS A 142 12.95 11.38 -2.32
N LEU A 143 12.23 10.36 -2.74
CA LEU A 143 12.67 9.50 -3.82
C LEU A 143 12.63 10.23 -5.17
N LYS A 144 13.53 9.86 -6.06
CA LYS A 144 13.44 10.29 -7.46
C LYS A 144 12.32 9.51 -8.16
N LEU A 145 11.73 10.10 -9.19
CA LEU A 145 10.65 9.45 -9.95
C LEU A 145 11.04 8.05 -10.44
N LYS A 146 12.26 7.89 -10.93
CA LYS A 146 12.77 6.59 -11.41
C LYS A 146 12.79 5.54 -10.30
N GLU A 147 13.20 5.93 -9.10
CA GLU A 147 13.25 5.04 -7.93
C GLU A 147 11.83 4.64 -7.50
N GLY A 148 10.91 5.61 -7.41
CA GLY A 148 9.51 5.35 -7.10
C GLY A 148 8.83 4.43 -8.12
N LEU A 149 9.05 4.64 -9.42
CA LEU A 149 8.52 3.79 -10.49
C LEU A 149 9.05 2.35 -10.40
N ALA A 150 10.32 2.17 -10.03
CA ALA A 150 10.90 0.84 -9.86
C ALA A 150 10.23 0.03 -8.73
N LEU A 151 9.72 0.70 -7.70
CA LEU A 151 9.00 0.06 -6.60
C LEU A 151 7.57 -0.39 -6.98
N LEU A 152 6.97 0.24 -7.98
CA LEU A 152 5.59 0.00 -8.40
C LEU A 152 5.45 -1.00 -9.58
N ARG A 153 6.55 -1.55 -10.06
CA ARG A 153 6.57 -2.50 -11.20
C ARG A 153 6.53 -3.95 -10.78
#